data_73545ad6024c22a8c341bc910045d610
#
_entry.id   73545ad6024c22a8c341bc910045d610
#
_cell.length_a   1.000
_cell.length_b   1.000
_cell.length_c   1.000
_cell.angle_alpha   90.00
_cell.angle_beta   90.00
_cell.angle_gamma   90.00
#
_symmetry.space_group_name_H-M   'P 1'
#
loop_
_entity.id
_entity.type
_entity.pdbx_description
1 polymer ?
#
loop_
_entity_poly.entity_id
_entity_poly.type
_entity_poly.pdbx_seq_one_letter_code
_entity_poly.pdbx_strand_id
1 'polypeptide(L)'
;MMNARPPMYTSTNTEVPSKLVKNEHGSWQLIVNGKPFIMLAGELHNSSASTTEYLNSLWTPLKTLNLNTVLAPIAWEQFEPQEGIFDYTLINNMIDGARKNGFKLSILWFGSWKNGESSYAPTWVKEDTKRFFRVKNVEGKEIETLSPFCENAMKADAKAFKTLVEHIKKVDQATGTVIALQPENEVGIFQDMDYSKASLAAYEQEIPQALIQYMKKNR
;
A
#
# COMPACT_ATOMS: atom_id res chain seq x y z
N MET A 1 -20.82 -19.50 45.20
CA MET A 1 -20.21 -18.40 44.40
C MET A 1 -20.40 -18.73 42.94
N MET A 2 -21.33 -18.05 42.28
CA MET A 2 -21.64 -18.28 40.86
C MET A 2 -20.64 -17.49 39.99
N ASN A 3 -19.86 -18.22 39.19
CA ASN A 3 -19.01 -17.60 38.16
C ASN A 3 -19.90 -17.04 37.04
N ALA A 4 -20.05 -15.73 37.00
CA ALA A 4 -20.65 -15.05 35.86
C ALA A 4 -19.67 -15.12 34.69
N ARG A 5 -20.06 -15.80 33.59
CA ARG A 5 -19.35 -15.71 32.31
C ARG A 5 -19.50 -14.29 31.77
N PRO A 6 -18.42 -13.70 31.22
CA PRO A 6 -18.55 -12.42 30.52
C PRO A 6 -19.47 -12.60 29.31
N PRO A 7 -20.23 -11.56 28.93
CA PRO A 7 -21.14 -11.63 27.79
C PRO A 7 -20.37 -11.88 26.51
N MET A 8 -20.75 -12.94 25.78
CA MET A 8 -20.31 -13.15 24.40
C MET A 8 -20.86 -12.00 23.55
N TYR A 9 -19.98 -11.14 23.07
CA TYR A 9 -20.31 -10.18 22.02
C TYR A 9 -20.59 -10.94 20.72
N THR A 10 -21.83 -11.30 20.47
CA THR A 10 -22.30 -11.67 19.14
C THR A 10 -22.54 -10.37 18.35
N SER A 11 -21.48 -9.82 17.79
CA SER A 11 -21.62 -8.73 16.83
C SER A 11 -21.94 -9.33 15.47
N THR A 12 -23.21 -9.34 15.10
CA THR A 12 -23.69 -9.52 13.72
C THR A 12 -23.61 -8.20 12.93
N ASN A 13 -22.55 -7.45 13.11
CA ASN A 13 -22.28 -6.29 12.27
C ASN A 13 -21.42 -6.73 11.09
N THR A 14 -22.05 -6.94 9.95
CA THR A 14 -21.37 -6.83 8.66
C THR A 14 -20.90 -5.38 8.53
N GLU A 15 -19.66 -5.11 8.91
CA GLU A 15 -19.12 -3.75 8.81
C GLU A 15 -19.12 -3.30 7.35
N VAL A 16 -19.65 -2.11 7.15
CA VAL A 16 -19.70 -1.49 5.81
C VAL A 16 -18.29 -1.02 5.47
N PRO A 17 -17.72 -1.41 4.32
CA PRO A 17 -16.40 -0.94 3.91
C PRO A 17 -16.31 0.58 3.95
N SER A 18 -15.14 1.10 4.31
CA SER A 18 -14.85 2.53 4.24
C SER A 18 -15.05 3.03 2.81
N LYS A 19 -15.67 4.17 2.64
CA LYS A 19 -15.97 4.74 1.32
C LYS A 19 -15.99 6.26 1.32
N LEU A 20 -15.73 6.84 0.17
CA LEU A 20 -15.96 8.25 -0.07
C LEU A 20 -17.39 8.45 -0.62
N VAL A 21 -18.13 9.38 -0.05
CA VAL A 21 -19.45 9.76 -0.53
C VAL A 21 -19.56 11.28 -0.63
N LYS A 22 -20.35 11.78 -1.57
CA LYS A 22 -20.72 13.20 -1.59
C LYS A 22 -21.85 13.43 -0.61
N ASN A 23 -21.74 14.47 0.22
CA ASN A 23 -22.84 14.93 1.07
C ASN A 23 -23.85 15.75 0.25
N GLU A 24 -24.90 16.24 0.90
CA GLU A 24 -25.95 17.06 0.30
C GLU A 24 -25.45 18.39 -0.29
N HIS A 25 -24.29 18.89 0.21
CA HIS A 25 -23.63 20.09 -0.31
C HIS A 25 -22.60 19.80 -1.42
N GLY A 26 -22.49 18.55 -1.89
CA GLY A 26 -21.57 18.15 -2.93
C GLY A 26 -20.12 17.93 -2.49
N SER A 27 -19.80 18.09 -1.20
CA SER A 27 -18.47 17.85 -0.63
C SER A 27 -18.25 16.37 -0.38
N TRP A 28 -17.01 15.90 -0.60
CA TRP A 28 -16.63 14.53 -0.32
C TRP A 28 -16.40 14.31 1.17
N GLN A 29 -16.92 13.20 1.67
CA GLN A 29 -16.75 12.75 3.05
C GLN A 29 -16.24 11.29 3.07
N LEU A 30 -15.26 11.02 3.93
CA LEU A 30 -14.88 9.66 4.27
C LEU A 30 -15.89 9.10 5.26
N ILE A 31 -16.46 7.95 4.94
CA ILE A 31 -17.36 7.20 5.82
C ILE A 31 -16.63 5.97 6.31
N VAL A 32 -16.52 5.82 7.63
CA VAL A 32 -15.94 4.67 8.31
C VAL A 32 -16.98 4.10 9.27
N ASN A 33 -17.24 2.80 9.22
CA ASN A 33 -18.27 2.14 10.03
C ASN A 33 -19.64 2.84 9.93
N GLY A 34 -20.00 3.29 8.73
CA GLY A 34 -21.26 3.94 8.42
C GLY A 34 -21.40 5.39 8.91
N LYS A 35 -20.36 6.00 9.45
CA LYS A 35 -20.37 7.38 9.98
C LYS A 35 -19.31 8.25 9.30
N PRO A 36 -19.59 9.58 9.15
CA PRO A 36 -18.56 10.53 8.72
C PRO A 36 -17.33 10.46 9.65
N PHE A 37 -16.15 10.40 9.04
CA PHE A 37 -14.89 10.25 9.74
C PHE A 37 -13.89 11.31 9.28
N ILE A 38 -13.35 12.06 10.24
CA ILE A 38 -12.24 12.98 10.00
C ILE A 38 -10.96 12.27 10.37
N MET A 39 -10.10 12.05 9.39
CA MET A 39 -8.81 11.39 9.59
C MET A 39 -7.82 12.39 10.20
N LEU A 40 -7.50 12.21 11.49
CA LEU A 40 -6.40 12.88 12.18
C LEU A 40 -5.25 11.90 12.23
N ALA A 41 -4.37 11.98 11.26
CA ALA A 41 -3.39 10.92 11.01
C ALA A 41 -1.95 11.37 11.23
N GLY A 42 -1.10 10.42 11.62
CA GLY A 42 0.35 10.51 11.58
C GLY A 42 0.92 9.42 10.68
N GLU A 43 1.88 9.79 9.84
CA GLU A 43 2.61 8.85 9.01
C GLU A 43 3.87 8.37 9.73
N LEU A 44 4.06 7.07 9.76
CA LEU A 44 5.28 6.46 10.28
C LEU A 44 6.41 6.61 9.26
N HIS A 45 7.62 6.78 9.77
CA HIS A 45 8.82 6.77 8.94
C HIS A 45 8.97 5.42 8.21
N ASN A 46 9.61 5.40 7.05
CA ASN A 46 9.75 4.23 6.17
C ASN A 46 10.16 2.94 6.88
N SER A 47 11.08 3.03 7.85
CA SER A 47 11.60 1.88 8.60
C SER A 47 10.93 1.64 9.94
N SER A 48 9.93 2.45 10.31
CA SER A 48 9.27 2.32 11.63
C SER A 48 8.43 1.06 11.77
N ALA A 49 8.08 0.41 10.68
CA ALA A 49 7.37 -0.86 10.65
C ALA A 49 8.27 -2.03 10.22
N SER A 50 9.61 -1.91 10.31
CA SER A 50 10.54 -2.96 9.88
C SER A 50 10.56 -4.17 10.79
N THR A 51 10.21 -4.01 12.08
CA THR A 51 10.07 -5.11 13.03
C THR A 51 8.84 -4.94 13.91
N THR A 52 8.32 -6.05 14.41
CA THR A 52 7.18 -6.04 15.34
C THR A 52 7.51 -5.33 16.65
N GLU A 53 8.73 -5.48 17.15
CA GLU A 53 9.21 -4.88 18.40
C GLU A 53 9.23 -3.36 18.30
N TYR A 54 9.83 -2.84 17.23
CA TYR A 54 9.91 -1.40 17.02
C TYR A 54 8.53 -0.79 16.79
N LEU A 55 7.71 -1.38 15.92
CA LEU A 55 6.34 -0.94 15.69
C LEU A 55 5.53 -0.90 17.00
N ASN A 56 5.66 -1.95 17.83
CA ASN A 56 4.93 -2.02 19.10
C ASN A 56 5.37 -0.93 20.09
N SER A 57 6.61 -0.46 20.03
CA SER A 57 7.10 0.63 20.87
C SER A 57 6.47 1.98 20.54
N LEU A 58 5.93 2.14 19.32
CA LEU A 58 5.38 3.40 18.84
C LEU A 58 3.93 3.67 19.28
N TRP A 59 3.16 2.64 19.63
CA TRP A 59 1.74 2.83 19.95
C TRP A 59 1.49 3.77 21.14
N THR A 60 2.29 3.68 22.19
CA THR A 60 2.15 4.55 23.37
C THR A 60 2.45 6.02 23.05
N PRO A 61 3.58 6.39 22.43
CA PRO A 61 3.82 7.75 21.98
C PRO A 61 2.73 8.30 21.04
N LEU A 62 2.28 7.50 20.07
CA LEU A 62 1.24 7.91 19.13
C LEU A 62 -0.08 8.30 19.81
N LYS A 63 -0.44 7.64 20.91
CA LYS A 63 -1.64 8.00 21.69
C LYS A 63 -1.58 9.40 22.27
N THR A 64 -0.38 9.88 22.61
CA THR A 64 -0.21 11.23 23.20
C THR A 64 -0.45 12.35 22.19
N LEU A 65 -0.43 12.02 20.88
CA LEU A 65 -0.62 12.98 19.79
C LEU A 65 -2.09 13.23 19.43
N ASN A 66 -3.04 12.59 20.13
CA ASN A 66 -4.48 12.66 19.83
C ASN A 66 -4.84 12.29 18.38
N LEU A 67 -4.07 11.40 17.76
CA LEU A 67 -4.37 10.85 16.45
C LEU A 67 -5.46 9.79 16.56
N ASN A 68 -6.19 9.58 15.47
CA ASN A 68 -7.15 8.48 15.34
C ASN A 68 -6.77 7.48 14.22
N THR A 69 -5.78 7.83 13.41
CA THR A 69 -5.34 7.05 12.28
C THR A 69 -3.81 7.06 12.19
N VAL A 70 -3.23 5.95 11.78
CA VAL A 70 -1.79 5.80 11.52
C VAL A 70 -1.61 5.35 10.07
N LEU A 71 -0.76 6.05 9.32
CA LEU A 71 -0.27 5.61 8.02
C LEU A 71 0.99 4.79 8.26
N ALA A 72 0.97 3.53 7.88
CA ALA A 72 2.05 2.59 8.20
C ALA A 72 2.49 1.80 6.96
N PRO A 73 3.81 1.73 6.69
CA PRO A 73 4.34 1.05 5.52
C PRO A 73 4.37 -0.47 5.70
N ILE A 74 4.16 -1.18 4.59
CA ILE A 74 4.49 -2.59 4.40
C ILE A 74 5.39 -2.68 3.17
N ALA A 75 6.62 -3.14 3.34
CA ALA A 75 7.58 -3.32 2.26
C ALA A 75 7.39 -4.68 1.58
N TRP A 76 7.44 -4.71 0.25
CA TRP A 76 7.29 -5.94 -0.53
C TRP A 76 8.36 -6.98 -0.15
N GLU A 77 9.63 -6.56 0.03
CA GLU A 77 10.72 -7.46 0.42
C GLU A 77 10.49 -8.18 1.76
N GLN A 78 9.76 -7.55 2.69
CA GLN A 78 9.41 -8.15 3.97
C GLN A 78 8.16 -9.04 3.87
N PHE A 79 7.23 -8.65 3.02
CA PHE A 79 5.98 -9.38 2.83
C PHE A 79 6.15 -10.63 1.97
N GLU A 80 7.02 -10.59 0.94
CA GLU A 80 7.34 -11.72 0.05
C GLU A 80 8.87 -11.92 -0.03
N PRO A 81 9.52 -12.39 1.05
CA PRO A 81 10.98 -12.53 1.11
C PRO A 81 11.54 -13.55 0.10
N GLN A 82 10.74 -14.50 -0.32
CA GLN A 82 11.01 -15.44 -1.41
C GLN A 82 9.81 -15.48 -2.35
N GLU A 83 10.04 -15.69 -3.63
CA GLU A 83 8.98 -15.69 -4.63
C GLU A 83 7.86 -16.69 -4.28
N GLY A 84 6.65 -16.18 -4.08
CA GLY A 84 5.46 -16.96 -3.73
C GLY A 84 5.36 -17.34 -2.24
N ILE A 85 6.32 -16.96 -1.40
CA ILE A 85 6.30 -17.22 0.06
C ILE A 85 6.01 -15.91 0.78
N PHE A 86 4.84 -15.83 1.41
CA PHE A 86 4.35 -14.62 2.04
C PHE A 86 4.44 -14.68 3.57
N ASP A 87 5.01 -13.65 4.18
CA ASP A 87 5.05 -13.48 5.64
C ASP A 87 3.99 -12.47 6.10
N TYR A 88 3.03 -12.94 6.86
CA TYR A 88 1.93 -12.12 7.39
C TYR A 88 2.20 -11.59 8.82
N THR A 89 3.36 -11.87 9.39
CA THR A 89 3.67 -11.56 10.80
C THR A 89 3.54 -10.07 11.06
N LEU A 90 4.18 -9.25 10.23
CA LEU A 90 4.21 -7.80 10.42
C LEU A 90 2.83 -7.17 10.23
N ILE A 91 2.10 -7.52 9.18
CA ILE A 91 0.76 -6.97 8.94
C ILE A 91 -0.23 -7.38 10.01
N ASN A 92 -0.19 -8.63 10.50
CA ASN A 92 -1.03 -9.08 11.60
C ASN A 92 -0.74 -8.30 12.88
N ASN A 93 0.54 -8.16 13.23
CA ASN A 93 0.96 -7.37 14.40
C ASN A 93 0.53 -5.91 14.29
N MET A 94 0.64 -5.31 13.11
CA MET A 94 0.23 -3.94 12.85
C MET A 94 -1.28 -3.75 13.05
N ILE A 95 -2.10 -4.62 12.47
CA ILE A 95 -3.57 -4.56 12.60
C ILE A 95 -3.98 -4.75 14.07
N ASP A 96 -3.42 -5.74 14.74
CA ASP A 96 -3.75 -6.04 16.15
C ASP A 96 -3.27 -4.91 17.07
N GLY A 97 -2.09 -4.38 16.85
CA GLY A 97 -1.54 -3.24 17.58
C GLY A 97 -2.39 -1.98 17.44
N ALA A 98 -2.77 -1.62 16.20
CA ALA A 98 -3.64 -0.49 15.94
C ALA A 98 -5.01 -0.67 16.60
N ARG A 99 -5.62 -1.83 16.44
CA ARG A 99 -6.93 -2.19 17.03
C ARG A 99 -6.89 -2.08 18.55
N LYS A 100 -5.90 -2.69 19.21
CA LYS A 100 -5.71 -2.65 20.66
C LYS A 100 -5.54 -1.22 21.18
N ASN A 101 -4.95 -0.35 20.38
CA ASN A 101 -4.66 1.05 20.75
C ASN A 101 -5.72 2.04 20.28
N GLY A 102 -6.78 1.60 19.58
CA GLY A 102 -7.90 2.43 19.15
C GLY A 102 -7.63 3.24 17.89
N PHE A 103 -6.62 2.87 17.09
CA PHE A 103 -6.30 3.53 15.83
C PHE A 103 -6.98 2.83 14.64
N LYS A 104 -7.29 3.61 13.60
CA LYS A 104 -7.48 3.14 12.25
C LYS A 104 -6.12 3.12 11.52
N LEU A 105 -6.05 2.35 10.42
CA LEU A 105 -4.84 2.23 9.60
C LEU A 105 -5.11 2.66 8.16
N SER A 106 -4.16 3.37 7.60
CA SER A 106 -3.92 3.45 6.16
C SER A 106 -2.61 2.72 5.86
N ILE A 107 -2.67 1.64 5.09
CA ILE A 107 -1.47 0.87 4.73
C ILE A 107 -0.82 1.49 3.51
N LEU A 108 0.47 1.77 3.60
CA LEU A 108 1.31 2.24 2.51
C LEU A 108 2.06 1.02 1.95
N TRP A 109 1.74 0.62 0.72
CA TRP A 109 2.45 -0.46 0.04
C TRP A 109 3.70 0.08 -0.64
N PHE A 110 4.88 -0.32 -0.16
CA PHE A 110 6.15 -0.04 -0.81
C PHE A 110 6.53 -1.25 -1.65
N GLY A 111 6.07 -1.23 -2.91
CA GLY A 111 6.24 -2.30 -3.88
C GLY A 111 7.44 -2.06 -4.80
N SER A 112 7.14 -1.87 -6.07
CA SER A 112 8.16 -1.60 -7.10
C SER A 112 8.81 -0.24 -6.94
N TRP A 113 8.09 0.77 -6.40
CA TRP A 113 8.62 2.11 -6.23
C TRP A 113 8.36 2.70 -4.84
N LYS A 114 9.41 3.31 -4.30
CA LYS A 114 9.38 4.22 -3.17
C LYS A 114 10.42 5.30 -3.39
N ASN A 115 10.02 6.58 -3.37
CA ASN A 115 10.87 7.73 -3.64
C ASN A 115 11.58 7.65 -5.02
N GLY A 116 10.90 7.14 -6.04
CA GLY A 116 11.49 6.98 -7.38
C GLY A 116 12.56 5.87 -7.50
N GLU A 117 12.68 5.01 -6.50
CA GLU A 117 13.63 3.90 -6.44
C GLU A 117 12.91 2.57 -6.16
N SER A 118 13.59 1.45 -6.40
CA SER A 118 13.07 0.10 -6.16
C SER A 118 13.69 -0.58 -4.95
N SER A 119 14.05 0.21 -3.93
CA SER A 119 14.79 -0.26 -2.75
C SER A 119 14.03 -1.32 -1.95
N TYR A 120 12.70 -1.26 -1.94
CA TYR A 120 11.82 -2.16 -1.17
C TYR A 120 11.32 -3.38 -1.95
N ALA A 121 11.72 -3.52 -3.23
CA ALA A 121 11.50 -4.75 -3.97
C ALA A 121 12.32 -5.91 -3.37
N PRO A 122 11.81 -7.16 -3.39
CA PRO A 122 12.52 -8.30 -2.83
C PRO A 122 13.87 -8.60 -3.52
N THR A 123 14.76 -9.24 -2.80
CA THR A 123 16.08 -9.65 -3.31
C THR A 123 15.97 -10.49 -4.58
N TRP A 124 15.02 -11.43 -4.64
CA TRP A 124 14.80 -12.26 -5.82
C TRP A 124 14.34 -11.46 -7.07
N VAL A 125 13.72 -10.29 -6.89
CA VAL A 125 13.43 -9.33 -7.97
C VAL A 125 14.68 -8.54 -8.33
N LYS A 126 15.41 -8.06 -7.31
CA LYS A 126 16.59 -7.20 -7.49
C LYS A 126 17.76 -7.94 -8.17
N GLU A 127 17.90 -9.23 -7.97
CA GLU A 127 18.99 -10.05 -8.51
C GLU A 127 18.72 -10.59 -9.92
N ASP A 128 17.46 -10.83 -10.30
CA ASP A 128 17.11 -11.33 -11.64
C ASP A 128 16.83 -10.18 -12.61
N THR A 129 17.87 -9.42 -12.96
CA THR A 129 17.76 -8.26 -13.87
C THR A 129 17.38 -8.62 -15.31
N LYS A 130 17.44 -9.90 -15.68
CA LYS A 130 16.95 -10.37 -17.00
C LYS A 130 15.43 -10.45 -17.04
N ARG A 131 14.83 -10.96 -15.97
CA ARG A 131 13.39 -11.07 -15.82
C ARG A 131 12.77 -9.74 -15.38
N PHE A 132 13.45 -9.00 -14.52
CA PHE A 132 13.02 -7.75 -13.92
C PHE A 132 13.97 -6.62 -14.32
N PHE A 133 13.88 -6.22 -15.59
CA PHE A 133 14.82 -5.23 -16.13
C PHE A 133 14.58 -3.84 -15.54
N ARG A 134 15.69 -3.09 -15.49
CA ARG A 134 15.75 -1.78 -14.86
C ARG A 134 15.65 -0.65 -15.85
N VAL A 135 15.34 0.52 -15.34
CA VAL A 135 15.47 1.79 -16.07
C VAL A 135 16.90 1.97 -16.54
N LYS A 136 17.08 2.46 -17.77
CA LYS A 136 18.38 2.87 -18.30
C LYS A 136 18.44 4.39 -18.39
N ASN A 137 19.60 4.94 -18.03
CA ASN A 137 19.89 6.35 -18.26
C ASN A 137 20.24 6.62 -19.73
N VAL A 138 20.46 7.89 -20.09
CA VAL A 138 20.78 8.33 -21.44
C VAL A 138 22.04 7.65 -22.02
N GLU A 139 22.96 7.23 -21.16
CA GLU A 139 24.19 6.51 -21.53
C GLU A 139 23.96 5.00 -21.71
N GLY A 140 22.72 4.51 -21.51
CA GLY A 140 22.34 3.12 -21.60
C GLY A 140 22.72 2.27 -20.37
N LYS A 141 23.19 2.91 -19.29
CA LYS A 141 23.53 2.25 -18.01
C LYS A 141 22.26 2.03 -17.20
N GLU A 142 22.13 0.84 -16.62
CA GLU A 142 21.04 0.52 -15.68
C GLU A 142 21.19 1.31 -14.37
N ILE A 143 20.07 1.83 -13.87
CA ILE A 143 19.97 2.45 -12.55
C ILE A 143 19.18 1.54 -11.60
N GLU A 144 19.16 1.88 -10.31
CA GLU A 144 18.54 1.04 -9.28
C GLU A 144 17.02 1.24 -9.18
N THR A 145 16.35 1.26 -10.34
CA THR A 145 14.90 1.45 -10.43
C THR A 145 14.33 0.45 -11.44
N LEU A 146 13.31 -0.29 -11.06
CA LEU A 146 12.58 -1.17 -11.99
C LEU A 146 11.93 -0.33 -13.09
N SER A 147 12.08 -0.79 -14.33
CA SER A 147 11.46 -0.08 -15.45
C SER A 147 9.92 -0.18 -15.36
N PRO A 148 9.19 0.94 -15.55
CA PRO A 148 7.72 0.92 -15.65
C PRO A 148 7.23 0.10 -16.85
N PHE A 149 8.10 -0.22 -17.80
CA PHE A 149 7.81 -1.10 -18.95
C PHE A 149 8.11 -2.57 -18.67
N CYS A 150 8.57 -2.92 -17.45
CA CYS A 150 8.83 -4.30 -17.08
C CYS A 150 7.54 -5.00 -16.62
N GLU A 151 6.82 -5.64 -17.55
CA GLU A 151 5.59 -6.35 -17.24
C GLU A 151 5.76 -7.43 -16.15
N ASN A 152 6.92 -8.08 -16.07
CA ASN A 152 7.18 -9.09 -15.05
C ASN A 152 7.21 -8.47 -13.66
N ALA A 153 7.81 -7.29 -13.51
CA ALA A 153 7.82 -6.55 -12.24
C ALA A 153 6.40 -6.13 -11.85
N MET A 154 5.66 -5.52 -12.77
CA MET A 154 4.26 -5.12 -12.57
C MET A 154 3.38 -6.30 -12.16
N LYS A 155 3.50 -7.46 -12.83
CA LYS A 155 2.70 -8.66 -12.52
C LYS A 155 3.06 -9.27 -11.16
N ALA A 156 4.36 -9.29 -10.80
CA ALA A 156 4.83 -9.83 -9.53
C ALA A 156 4.36 -8.94 -8.36
N ASP A 157 4.57 -7.64 -8.45
CA ASP A 157 4.12 -6.67 -7.47
C ASP A 157 2.59 -6.69 -7.29
N ALA A 158 1.83 -6.61 -8.38
CA ALA A 158 0.38 -6.69 -8.35
C ALA A 158 -0.13 -8.00 -7.69
N LYS A 159 0.56 -9.13 -7.90
CA LYS A 159 0.26 -10.40 -7.22
C LYS A 159 0.51 -10.30 -5.71
N ALA A 160 1.64 -9.73 -5.30
CA ALA A 160 1.97 -9.55 -3.90
C ALA A 160 0.98 -8.60 -3.21
N PHE A 161 0.71 -7.44 -3.80
CA PHE A 161 -0.27 -6.49 -3.29
C PHE A 161 -1.68 -7.10 -3.20
N LYS A 162 -2.13 -7.82 -4.22
CA LYS A 162 -3.40 -8.54 -4.18
C LYS A 162 -3.45 -9.53 -3.01
N THR A 163 -2.37 -10.30 -2.79
CA THR A 163 -2.29 -11.26 -1.68
C THR A 163 -2.38 -10.57 -0.33
N LEU A 164 -1.72 -9.41 -0.17
CA LEU A 164 -1.83 -8.58 1.03
C LEU A 164 -3.28 -8.12 1.26
N VAL A 165 -3.95 -7.60 0.23
CA VAL A 165 -5.34 -7.11 0.33
C VAL A 165 -6.31 -8.24 0.67
N GLU A 166 -6.14 -9.41 0.06
CA GLU A 166 -6.95 -10.61 0.38
C GLU A 166 -6.75 -11.07 1.83
N HIS A 167 -5.51 -11.01 2.33
CA HIS A 167 -5.23 -11.31 3.72
C HIS A 167 -5.86 -10.29 4.68
N ILE A 168 -5.69 -8.98 4.42
CA ILE A 168 -6.33 -7.91 5.22
C ILE A 168 -7.84 -8.13 5.26
N LYS A 169 -8.48 -8.39 4.11
CA LYS A 169 -9.90 -8.70 4.05
C LYS A 169 -10.26 -9.87 4.98
N LYS A 170 -9.47 -10.94 4.97
CA LYS A 170 -9.72 -12.13 5.79
C LYS A 170 -9.65 -11.84 7.30
N VAL A 171 -8.68 -11.04 7.74
CA VAL A 171 -8.40 -10.83 9.18
C VAL A 171 -9.03 -9.58 9.78
N ASP A 172 -9.44 -8.61 8.95
CA ASP A 172 -9.91 -7.31 9.40
C ASP A 172 -11.33 -6.95 8.92
N GLN A 173 -11.95 -7.73 8.03
CA GLN A 173 -13.28 -7.42 7.46
C GLN A 173 -14.34 -7.20 8.54
N ALA A 174 -14.29 -7.92 9.68
CA ALA A 174 -15.25 -7.81 10.77
C ALA A 174 -14.98 -6.62 11.71
N THR A 175 -13.83 -5.98 11.63
CA THR A 175 -13.41 -4.91 12.56
C THR A 175 -13.13 -3.58 11.88
N GLY A 176 -12.80 -3.58 10.57
CA GLY A 176 -12.55 -2.38 9.81
C GLY A 176 -11.48 -1.49 10.41
N THR A 177 -10.37 -2.09 10.87
CA THR A 177 -9.22 -1.36 11.38
C THR A 177 -8.50 -0.67 10.24
N VAL A 178 -8.29 -1.38 9.13
CA VAL A 178 -7.71 -0.83 7.88
C VAL A 178 -8.81 -0.13 7.09
N ILE A 179 -8.67 1.17 6.90
CA ILE A 179 -9.67 2.02 6.25
C ILE A 179 -9.23 2.54 4.88
N ALA A 180 -7.94 2.48 4.59
CA ALA A 180 -7.38 2.92 3.32
C ALA A 180 -6.12 2.11 2.97
N LEU A 181 -5.82 2.06 1.68
CA LEU A 181 -4.61 1.45 1.12
C LEU A 181 -4.04 2.42 0.08
N GLN A 182 -2.74 2.65 0.13
CA GLN A 182 -2.01 3.39 -0.88
C GLN A 182 -1.09 2.41 -1.61
N PRO A 183 -1.39 2.05 -2.87
CA PRO A 183 -0.46 1.26 -3.68
C PRO A 183 0.67 2.16 -4.16
N GLU A 184 1.91 1.72 -3.93
CA GLU A 184 3.13 2.44 -4.28
C GLU A 184 3.30 3.78 -3.54
N ASN A 185 4.48 4.37 -3.65
CA ASN A 185 4.74 5.70 -3.11
C ASN A 185 5.77 6.43 -3.97
N GLU A 186 5.44 7.69 -4.31
CA GLU A 186 6.29 8.57 -5.13
C GLU A 186 6.76 7.87 -6.40
N VAL A 187 5.77 7.38 -7.16
CA VAL A 187 5.99 6.69 -8.43
C VAL A 187 6.63 7.63 -9.44
N GLY A 188 7.81 7.26 -9.92
CA GLY A 188 8.56 8.06 -10.88
C GLY A 188 10.00 7.57 -11.00
N ILE A 189 10.77 8.28 -11.82
CA ILE A 189 12.20 8.02 -11.97
C ILE A 189 12.96 9.34 -11.83
N PHE A 190 14.16 9.31 -11.24
CA PHE A 190 14.99 10.50 -11.04
C PHE A 190 15.75 10.91 -12.30
N GLN A 191 15.13 10.79 -13.45
CA GLN A 191 15.65 11.27 -14.73
C GLN A 191 14.50 11.60 -15.69
N ASP A 192 14.80 12.18 -16.83
CA ASP A 192 13.82 12.67 -17.80
C ASP A 192 12.98 11.53 -18.40
N MET A 193 13.59 10.37 -18.71
CA MET A 193 12.87 9.18 -19.19
C MET A 193 13.67 7.90 -18.97
N ASP A 194 13.03 6.75 -19.16
CA ASP A 194 13.68 5.46 -19.24
C ASP A 194 14.19 5.23 -20.68
N TYR A 195 15.51 5.13 -20.85
CA TYR A 195 16.16 4.83 -22.13
C TYR A 195 16.30 3.33 -22.41
N SER A 196 15.51 2.47 -21.73
CA SER A 196 15.46 1.05 -22.07
C SER A 196 14.83 0.85 -23.45
N LYS A 197 15.19 -0.27 -24.11
CA LYS A 197 14.64 -0.62 -25.43
C LYS A 197 13.10 -0.68 -25.42
N ALA A 198 12.49 -1.15 -24.33
CA ALA A 198 11.04 -1.24 -24.20
C ALA A 198 10.39 0.16 -24.14
N SER A 199 10.98 1.08 -23.37
CA SER A 199 10.50 2.46 -23.26
C SER A 199 10.62 3.20 -24.57
N LEU A 200 11.78 3.13 -25.23
CA LEU A 200 11.99 3.76 -26.53
C LEU A 200 11.00 3.26 -27.59
N ALA A 201 10.76 1.94 -27.64
CA ALA A 201 9.77 1.36 -28.55
C ALA A 201 8.34 1.82 -28.22
N ALA A 202 8.00 2.02 -26.95
CA ALA A 202 6.69 2.54 -26.55
C ALA A 202 6.54 4.03 -26.88
N TYR A 203 7.62 4.82 -26.76
CA TYR A 203 7.62 6.23 -27.08
C TYR A 203 7.38 6.51 -28.58
N GLU A 204 7.81 5.61 -29.45
CA GLU A 204 7.61 5.69 -30.89
C GLU A 204 6.19 5.27 -31.34
N GLN A 205 5.38 4.75 -30.44
CA GLN A 205 4.01 4.34 -30.78
C GLN A 205 3.07 5.54 -30.88
N GLU A 206 1.99 5.37 -31.64
CA GLU A 206 0.91 6.35 -31.68
C GLU A 206 0.24 6.51 -30.31
N ILE A 207 -0.18 7.74 -30.01
CA ILE A 207 -0.95 8.03 -28.80
C ILE A 207 -2.23 7.19 -28.82
N PRO A 208 -2.56 6.48 -27.70
CA PRO A 208 -3.78 5.66 -27.64
C PRO A 208 -5.03 6.44 -28.01
N GLN A 209 -5.82 5.93 -28.95
CA GLN A 209 -7.04 6.60 -29.47
C GLN A 209 -8.04 6.93 -28.35
N ALA A 210 -8.14 6.07 -27.32
CA ALA A 210 -9.00 6.33 -26.16
C ALA A 210 -8.59 7.62 -25.42
N LEU A 211 -7.28 7.90 -25.28
CA LEU A 211 -6.79 9.13 -24.68
C LEU A 211 -7.10 10.35 -25.55
N ILE A 212 -6.89 10.25 -26.86
CA ILE A 212 -7.23 11.31 -27.82
C ILE A 212 -8.73 11.66 -27.74
N GLN A 213 -9.58 10.65 -27.73
CA GLN A 213 -11.03 10.84 -27.63
C GLN A 213 -11.44 11.47 -26.28
N TYR A 214 -10.84 11.02 -25.17
CA TYR A 214 -11.07 11.63 -23.86
C TYR A 214 -10.68 13.11 -23.84
N MET A 215 -9.51 13.47 -24.33
CA MET A 215 -9.04 14.85 -24.40
C MET A 215 -9.92 15.73 -25.29
N LYS A 216 -10.44 15.20 -26.42
CA LYS A 216 -11.36 15.91 -27.31
C LYS A 216 -12.72 16.18 -26.66
N LYS A 217 -13.20 15.24 -25.85
CA LYS A 217 -14.51 15.36 -25.17
C LYS A 217 -14.48 16.33 -23.98
N ASN A 218 -13.33 16.55 -23.36
CA ASN A 218 -13.17 17.33 -22.13
C ASN A 218 -12.40 18.66 -22.34
N ARG A 219 -12.35 19.14 -23.58
CA ARG A 219 -11.85 20.49 -23.94
C ARG A 219 -12.95 21.54 -23.85
#